data_0d7dfdc89621e2a28b945115bca3d6f8
#
_entry.id   0d7dfdc89621e2a28b945115bca3d6f8
#
_cell.length_a   1.000
_cell.length_b   1.000
_cell.length_c   1.000
_cell.angle_alpha   90.00
_cell.angle_beta   90.00
_cell.angle_gamma   90.00
#
_symmetry.space_group_name_H-M   'P 1'
#
loop_
_entity.id
_entity.type
_entity.pdbx_description
1 polymer ?
#
loop_
_entity_poly.entity_id
_entity_poly.type
_entity_poly.pdbx_seq_one_letter_code
_entity_poly.pdbx_strand_id
1 'polypeptide(L)'
;MQPITAYRIITPATPVPGETRAALFLQNAIRIVTGAMLPICPDTEAPIPCELSVGRTNRIDLDGLTVPAYLDGRDEFTLRTVGDRLHFCGHGIPEEEPFTAVSAYRYYDDGSFGTVSAVYHFVEDALDYPFLHALPAPVKPDFAIPAGYCADYTREAIRACPLPEVSGTALYMLPITELLTLNIMSFVLRTRSGKLVVVDGGRAQETEYLLSTLRALSPDPDHIRVEAWLITHLHIDHYRALQTILLDEKSPEHLEISDVYLNLLNDEFYTTLSREKLPDAPEMRHYLLDLPQKLGATVHTVQNGDTFSVDELTFRVLHAPDMAYAEQMNTNDSSVVWQLKVDGGKTVLFLSDAEFVCNNDLLTRCRDDLPADIVQIGHHGCGNVSGECYRAIGAETYLWQASHKFIYSDRGDGLGTHNTGVIHTRACLDAMGIPPSAHLYNDRGIVALSLES
;
A
#
# COMPACT_ATOMS: atom_id res chain seq x y z
N MET A 1 6.90 20.91 27.06
CA MET A 1 7.71 20.29 25.99
C MET A 1 9.12 20.83 26.11
N GLN A 2 10.11 19.96 26.10
CA GLN A 2 11.52 20.36 26.17
C GLN A 2 12.05 20.55 24.77
N PRO A 3 13.02 21.46 24.53
CA PRO A 3 13.67 21.62 23.26
C PRO A 3 14.40 20.29 22.88
N ILE A 4 14.48 19.98 21.60
CA ILE A 4 15.13 18.75 21.13
C ILE A 4 16.57 18.61 21.63
N THR A 5 17.27 19.71 21.84
CA THR A 5 18.64 19.75 22.38
C THR A 5 18.79 19.22 23.80
N ALA A 6 17.68 19.05 24.54
CA ALA A 6 17.69 18.45 25.88
C ALA A 6 17.67 16.92 25.84
N TYR A 7 17.43 16.33 24.67
CA TYR A 7 17.27 14.89 24.51
C TYR A 7 18.59 14.18 24.20
N ARG A 8 18.62 12.89 24.51
CA ARG A 8 19.58 11.93 23.99
C ARG A 8 18.86 10.71 23.42
N ILE A 9 19.50 9.99 22.53
CA ILE A 9 19.00 8.74 21.96
C ILE A 9 19.52 7.59 22.84
N ILE A 10 18.61 6.70 23.23
CA ILE A 10 18.94 5.49 24.03
C ILE A 10 18.69 4.26 23.17
N THR A 11 19.67 3.35 23.15
CA THR A 11 19.58 2.03 22.53
C THR A 11 19.78 0.93 23.57
N PRO A 12 19.37 -0.33 23.30
CA PRO A 12 19.78 -1.46 24.13
C PRO A 12 21.30 -1.50 24.30
N ALA A 13 21.77 -2.08 25.41
CA ALA A 13 23.21 -2.25 25.65
C ALA A 13 23.89 -3.08 24.55
N THR A 14 23.14 -4.00 23.94
CA THR A 14 23.56 -4.80 22.79
C THR A 14 22.47 -4.69 21.72
N PRO A 15 22.44 -3.61 20.94
CA PRO A 15 21.42 -3.41 19.95
C PRO A 15 21.60 -4.36 18.76
N VAL A 16 20.50 -4.82 18.18
CA VAL A 16 20.54 -5.53 16.90
C VAL A 16 20.81 -4.54 15.75
N PRO A 17 21.25 -5.02 14.57
CA PRO A 17 21.63 -4.14 13.46
C PRO A 17 20.55 -3.10 13.09
N GLY A 18 19.28 -3.49 13.06
CA GLY A 18 18.18 -2.57 12.73
C GLY A 18 17.97 -1.49 13.80
N GLU A 19 18.10 -1.79 15.09
CA GLU A 19 18.03 -0.78 16.16
C GLU A 19 19.19 0.22 16.06
N THR A 20 20.39 -0.28 15.75
CA THR A 20 21.56 0.59 15.51
C THR A 20 21.32 1.52 14.33
N ARG A 21 20.81 0.97 13.22
CA ARG A 21 20.48 1.74 12.02
C ARG A 21 19.38 2.79 12.29
N ALA A 22 18.33 2.40 12.99
CA ALA A 22 17.24 3.29 13.38
C ALA A 22 17.75 4.48 14.21
N ALA A 23 18.59 4.22 15.21
CA ALA A 23 19.17 5.26 16.07
C ALA A 23 20.08 6.23 15.28
N LEU A 24 20.91 5.73 14.38
CA LEU A 24 21.78 6.53 13.54
C LEU A 24 20.98 7.37 12.53
N PHE A 25 19.94 6.79 11.94
CA PHE A 25 19.05 7.51 11.02
C PHE A 25 18.31 8.63 11.75
N LEU A 26 17.74 8.35 12.93
CA LEU A 26 17.06 9.35 13.77
C LEU A 26 18.00 10.51 14.14
N GLN A 27 19.22 10.18 14.60
CA GLN A 27 20.24 11.18 14.93
C GLN A 27 20.55 12.08 13.74
N ASN A 28 20.74 11.49 12.56
CA ASN A 28 21.07 12.23 11.34
C ASN A 28 19.89 13.09 10.87
N ALA A 29 18.68 12.59 10.89
CA ALA A 29 17.48 13.34 10.52
C ALA A 29 17.27 14.55 11.44
N ILE A 30 17.36 14.35 12.76
CA ILE A 30 17.31 15.45 13.74
C ILE A 30 18.40 16.49 13.46
N ARG A 31 19.64 16.04 13.22
CA ARG A 31 20.74 16.96 12.90
C ARG A 31 20.47 17.77 11.64
N ILE A 32 19.96 17.14 10.58
CA ILE A 32 19.65 17.81 9.31
C ILE A 32 18.55 18.86 9.51
N VAL A 33 17.47 18.50 10.21
CA VAL A 33 16.29 19.37 10.37
C VAL A 33 16.51 20.46 11.41
N THR A 34 17.19 20.15 12.52
CA THR A 34 17.28 21.06 13.68
C THR A 34 18.66 21.64 13.93
N GLY A 35 19.71 21.06 13.34
CA GLY A 35 21.10 21.35 13.64
C GLY A 35 21.64 20.68 14.91
N ALA A 36 20.79 20.02 15.72
CA ALA A 36 21.18 19.38 16.98
C ALA A 36 21.78 18.01 16.74
N MET A 37 22.97 17.75 17.28
CA MET A 37 23.59 16.41 17.28
C MET A 37 23.33 15.76 18.66
N LEU A 38 22.36 14.87 18.72
CA LEU A 38 22.04 14.14 19.95
C LEU A 38 23.04 13.00 20.20
N PRO A 39 23.51 12.80 21.45
CA PRO A 39 24.33 11.63 21.76
C PRO A 39 23.49 10.35 21.70
N ILE A 40 24.09 9.24 21.21
CA ILE A 40 23.54 7.89 21.29
C ILE A 40 24.22 7.19 22.47
N CYS A 41 23.45 6.73 23.44
CA CYS A 41 23.93 6.10 24.67
C CYS A 41 23.27 4.73 24.86
N PRO A 42 23.95 3.76 25.49
CA PRO A 42 23.34 2.50 25.87
C PRO A 42 22.39 2.69 27.06
N ASP A 43 21.40 1.82 27.16
CA ASP A 43 20.38 1.84 28.22
C ASP A 43 20.92 1.44 29.62
N THR A 44 22.18 1.03 29.70
CA THR A 44 22.94 0.86 30.97
C THR A 44 23.25 2.20 31.65
N GLU A 45 23.21 3.31 30.94
CA GLU A 45 23.35 4.61 31.57
C GLU A 45 22.11 4.97 32.41
N ALA A 46 22.32 5.74 33.46
CA ALA A 46 21.24 6.20 34.33
C ALA A 46 20.18 6.98 33.53
N PRO A 47 18.87 6.70 33.74
CA PRO A 47 17.82 7.38 33.00
C PRO A 47 17.77 8.87 33.30
N ILE A 48 17.44 9.66 32.28
CA ILE A 48 17.07 11.07 32.39
C ILE A 48 15.65 11.29 31.83
N PRO A 49 14.99 12.41 32.11
CA PRO A 49 13.63 12.62 31.61
C PRO A 49 13.54 12.65 30.06
N CYS A 50 14.44 13.39 29.40
CA CYS A 50 14.40 13.61 27.96
C CYS A 50 15.20 12.55 27.21
N GLU A 51 14.56 11.46 26.84
CA GLU A 51 15.19 10.36 26.08
C GLU A 51 14.33 9.95 24.88
N LEU A 52 14.98 9.67 23.76
CA LEU A 52 14.45 8.98 22.59
C LEU A 52 14.87 7.52 22.68
N SER A 53 14.01 6.68 23.21
CA SER A 53 14.27 5.26 23.45
C SER A 53 13.99 4.47 22.18
N VAL A 54 15.05 3.98 21.51
CA VAL A 54 14.98 3.30 20.22
C VAL A 54 15.23 1.81 20.41
N GLY A 55 14.23 1.01 20.07
CA GLY A 55 14.27 -0.44 20.21
C GLY A 55 13.87 -0.93 21.61
N ARG A 56 14.25 -2.15 21.93
CA ARG A 56 13.86 -2.83 23.17
C ARG A 56 14.83 -2.49 24.34
N THR A 57 14.81 -1.23 24.72
CA THR A 57 15.60 -0.74 25.86
C THR A 57 14.94 -1.09 27.19
N ASN A 58 15.70 -1.08 28.29
CA ASN A 58 15.16 -1.22 29.65
C ASN A 58 14.26 -0.05 30.08
N ARG A 59 14.15 1.01 29.27
CA ARG A 59 13.23 2.13 29.49
C ARG A 59 11.76 1.72 29.33
N ILE A 60 11.49 0.68 28.54
CA ILE A 60 10.16 0.09 28.35
C ILE A 60 9.60 -0.39 29.71
N ASP A 61 10.38 -1.20 30.40
CA ASP A 61 9.99 -1.73 31.73
C ASP A 61 9.91 -0.62 32.77
N LEU A 62 10.87 0.34 32.74
CA LEU A 62 10.90 1.48 33.66
C LEU A 62 9.63 2.32 33.57
N ASP A 63 9.10 2.50 32.37
CA ASP A 63 7.90 3.31 32.12
C ASP A 63 6.61 2.47 32.12
N GLY A 64 6.71 1.17 32.43
CA GLY A 64 5.57 0.25 32.52
C GLY A 64 4.85 0.02 31.19
N LEU A 65 5.55 0.18 30.06
CA LEU A 65 4.98 -0.06 28.75
C LEU A 65 4.92 -1.55 28.45
N THR A 66 3.80 -1.97 27.89
CA THR A 66 3.66 -3.29 27.30
C THR A 66 3.87 -3.17 25.80
N VAL A 67 4.94 -3.74 25.27
CA VAL A 67 5.17 -3.87 23.85
C VAL A 67 4.71 -5.28 23.46
N PRO A 68 3.73 -5.43 22.57
CA PRO A 68 3.26 -6.74 22.15
C PRO A 68 4.41 -7.61 21.68
N ALA A 69 4.36 -8.90 22.03
CA ALA A 69 5.23 -9.87 21.41
C ALA A 69 4.82 -9.98 19.94
N TYR A 70 5.80 -9.96 19.07
CA TYR A 70 5.59 -10.18 17.66
C TYR A 70 5.00 -11.57 17.41
N LEU A 71 3.93 -11.64 16.64
CA LEU A 71 3.39 -12.92 16.19
C LEU A 71 3.49 -13.08 14.66
N ASP A 72 3.12 -12.06 13.88
CA ASP A 72 3.03 -12.21 12.42
C ASP A 72 3.38 -10.98 11.56
N GLY A 73 3.52 -9.77 12.13
CA GLY A 73 3.75 -8.53 11.36
C GLY A 73 5.10 -7.89 11.68
N ARG A 74 6.14 -8.07 10.86
CA ARG A 74 7.51 -7.58 11.12
C ARG A 74 7.68 -6.07 11.10
N ASP A 75 6.69 -5.36 10.55
CA ASP A 75 6.72 -3.91 10.39
C ASP A 75 5.96 -3.19 11.48
N GLU A 76 5.24 -3.94 12.34
CA GLU A 76 4.46 -3.36 13.41
C GLU A 76 5.33 -2.59 14.39
N PHE A 77 4.83 -1.44 14.80
CA PHE A 77 5.48 -0.62 15.80
C PHE A 77 4.49 0.16 16.66
N THR A 78 5.00 0.60 17.79
CA THR A 78 4.33 1.49 18.70
C THR A 78 5.24 2.67 19.01
N LEU A 79 4.74 3.88 18.83
CA LEU A 79 5.32 5.12 19.31
C LEU A 79 4.55 5.60 20.54
N ARG A 80 5.22 5.82 21.66
CA ARG A 80 4.58 6.27 22.91
C ARG A 80 5.44 7.28 23.64
N THR A 81 4.82 8.37 24.03
CA THR A 81 5.41 9.33 24.97
C THR A 81 4.98 9.00 26.39
N VAL A 82 5.95 8.86 27.30
CA VAL A 82 5.74 8.75 28.74
C VAL A 82 6.54 9.86 29.43
N GLY A 83 5.85 10.83 30.00
CA GLY A 83 6.50 12.05 30.47
C GLY A 83 7.15 12.83 29.32
N ASP A 84 8.47 13.03 29.41
CA ASP A 84 9.28 13.63 28.35
C ASP A 84 10.08 12.58 27.55
N ARG A 85 9.84 11.27 27.74
CA ARG A 85 10.49 10.19 26.99
C ARG A 85 9.60 9.71 25.86
N LEU A 86 10.16 9.58 24.64
CA LEU A 86 9.50 9.00 23.50
C LEU A 86 10.13 7.63 23.18
N HIS A 87 9.29 6.59 23.11
CA HIS A 87 9.69 5.22 22.77
C HIS A 87 9.37 4.89 21.33
N PHE A 88 10.33 4.31 20.64
CA PHE A 88 10.26 3.76 19.29
C PHE A 88 10.35 2.24 19.40
N CYS A 89 9.23 1.58 19.55
CA CYS A 89 9.16 0.16 19.85
C CYS A 89 8.66 -0.62 18.62
N GLY A 90 9.56 -1.32 17.95
CA GLY A 90 9.17 -2.35 16.99
C GLY A 90 8.69 -3.60 17.72
N HIS A 91 7.70 -4.28 17.13
CA HIS A 91 7.25 -5.57 17.59
C HIS A 91 8.20 -6.64 16.99
N GLY A 92 9.25 -7.00 17.70
CA GLY A 92 10.28 -7.93 17.21
C GLY A 92 9.88 -9.40 17.33
N ILE A 93 10.55 -10.27 16.60
CA ILE A 93 10.39 -11.74 16.71
C ILE A 93 10.79 -12.18 18.11
N PRO A 94 10.02 -13.06 18.78
CA PRO A 94 10.48 -13.73 20.00
C PRO A 94 11.78 -14.50 19.74
N GLU A 95 12.74 -14.42 20.65
CA GLU A 95 14.06 -15.08 20.53
C GLU A 95 13.99 -16.61 20.42
N GLU A 96 12.85 -17.23 20.71
CA GLU A 96 12.70 -18.68 20.85
C GLU A 96 12.18 -19.42 19.61
N GLU A 97 11.72 -18.73 18.58
CA GLU A 97 11.29 -19.41 17.36
C GLU A 97 12.34 -19.32 16.26
N PRO A 98 12.93 -20.47 15.88
CA PRO A 98 13.76 -20.53 14.70
C PRO A 98 12.89 -20.13 13.51
N PHE A 99 13.36 -19.18 12.75
CA PHE A 99 12.76 -18.62 11.57
C PHE A 99 12.42 -19.68 10.52
N THR A 100 11.31 -20.37 10.67
CA THR A 100 10.75 -21.23 9.64
C THR A 100 10.02 -20.36 8.63
N ALA A 101 10.76 -19.54 7.91
CA ALA A 101 10.20 -18.68 6.90
C ALA A 101 9.68 -19.50 5.73
N VAL A 102 8.39 -19.62 5.63
CA VAL A 102 7.64 -20.07 4.47
C VAL A 102 7.40 -18.92 3.50
N SER A 103 8.10 -17.82 3.56
CA SER A 103 7.93 -16.74 2.59
C SER A 103 9.22 -16.41 1.84
N ALA A 104 9.11 -16.14 0.55
CA ALA A 104 10.17 -15.60 -0.29
C ALA A 104 10.69 -14.23 0.20
N TYR A 105 10.12 -13.68 1.25
CA TYR A 105 10.40 -12.38 1.86
C TYR A 105 11.34 -12.48 3.08
N ARG A 106 12.36 -13.33 3.02
CA ARG A 106 13.40 -13.53 4.05
C ARG A 106 14.35 -12.33 4.21
N TYR A 107 13.91 -11.11 4.01
CA TYR A 107 14.83 -9.99 3.90
C TYR A 107 15.14 -9.28 5.21
N TYR A 108 14.64 -9.75 6.36
CA TYR A 108 14.77 -9.05 7.64
C TYR A 108 15.06 -10.06 8.76
N ASP A 109 16.32 -10.45 8.87
CA ASP A 109 16.73 -11.50 9.80
C ASP A 109 16.88 -11.02 11.26
N ASP A 110 16.83 -9.71 11.51
CA ASP A 110 17.13 -9.17 12.85
C ASP A 110 15.89 -8.80 13.70
N GLY A 111 14.68 -9.02 13.18
CA GLY A 111 13.43 -8.77 13.91
C GLY A 111 13.15 -7.32 14.32
N SER A 112 14.00 -6.38 13.95
CA SER A 112 13.94 -4.99 14.39
C SER A 112 13.37 -4.03 13.36
N PHE A 113 12.82 -4.52 12.23
CA PHE A 113 12.34 -3.64 11.17
C PHE A 113 11.23 -2.71 11.65
N GLY A 114 10.34 -3.17 12.53
CA GLY A 114 9.33 -2.30 13.14
C GLY A 114 9.92 -1.08 13.85
N THR A 115 11.06 -1.23 14.52
CA THR A 115 11.78 -0.08 15.13
C THR A 115 12.27 0.90 14.07
N VAL A 116 12.77 0.41 12.93
CA VAL A 116 13.18 1.26 11.79
C VAL A 116 11.97 2.00 11.23
N SER A 117 10.85 1.30 11.01
CA SER A 117 9.59 1.88 10.53
C SER A 117 9.05 2.94 11.48
N ALA A 118 9.14 2.72 12.81
CA ALA A 118 8.76 3.72 13.81
C ALA A 118 9.58 5.00 13.66
N VAL A 119 10.88 4.88 13.45
CA VAL A 119 11.75 6.05 13.25
C VAL A 119 11.45 6.75 11.93
N TYR A 120 11.24 6.02 10.84
CA TYR A 120 10.86 6.61 9.54
C TYR A 120 9.55 7.38 9.67
N HIS A 121 8.54 6.78 10.32
CA HIS A 121 7.27 7.43 10.57
C HIS A 121 7.43 8.76 11.34
N PHE A 122 8.18 8.75 12.46
CA PHE A 122 8.42 9.96 13.24
C PHE A 122 9.14 11.05 12.44
N VAL A 123 10.10 10.67 11.62
CA VAL A 123 10.88 11.62 10.80
C VAL A 123 10.00 12.28 9.74
N GLU A 124 9.11 11.53 9.12
CA GLU A 124 8.16 12.11 8.16
C GLU A 124 7.06 12.93 8.85
N ASP A 125 6.44 12.38 9.90
CA ASP A 125 5.24 12.94 10.52
C ASP A 125 5.56 14.12 11.46
N ALA A 126 6.51 13.95 12.38
CA ALA A 126 6.81 14.97 13.39
C ALA A 126 7.87 15.97 12.93
N LEU A 127 8.91 15.51 12.22
CA LEU A 127 9.95 16.39 11.70
C LEU A 127 9.58 17.04 10.37
N ASP A 128 8.50 16.60 9.69
CA ASP A 128 8.09 16.99 8.34
C ASP A 128 9.25 16.83 7.33
N TYR A 129 10.12 15.84 7.55
CA TYR A 129 11.24 15.59 6.65
C TYR A 129 10.89 14.49 5.65
N PRO A 130 10.48 14.85 4.42
CA PRO A 130 10.15 13.88 3.40
C PRO A 130 11.42 13.29 2.78
N PHE A 131 12.19 12.55 3.57
CA PHE A 131 13.51 12.02 3.22
C PHE A 131 13.54 11.06 2.02
N LEU A 132 12.37 10.60 1.59
CA LEU A 132 12.22 9.78 0.40
C LEU A 132 12.12 10.61 -0.90
N HIS A 133 11.93 11.92 -0.78
CA HIS A 133 11.75 12.84 -1.89
C HIS A 133 12.99 13.70 -2.09
N ALA A 134 13.23 14.11 -3.34
CA ALA A 134 14.34 14.99 -3.69
C ALA A 134 14.08 16.45 -3.26
N LEU A 135 13.49 16.65 -2.10
CA LEU A 135 13.19 17.95 -1.54
C LEU A 135 14.20 18.34 -0.45
N PRO A 136 14.48 19.64 -0.29
CA PRO A 136 15.31 20.08 0.82
C PRO A 136 14.62 19.79 2.15
N ALA A 137 15.40 19.34 3.14
CA ALA A 137 14.89 19.16 4.50
C ALA A 137 14.38 20.49 5.06
N PRO A 138 13.29 20.49 5.83
CA PRO A 138 12.84 21.69 6.53
C PRO A 138 13.89 22.11 7.58
N VAL A 139 13.94 23.41 7.89
CA VAL A 139 14.83 23.95 8.94
C VAL A 139 14.00 24.32 10.14
N LYS A 140 14.12 23.54 11.24
CA LYS A 140 13.35 23.69 12.49
C LYS A 140 14.27 23.72 13.72
N PRO A 141 15.07 24.78 13.93
CA PRO A 141 16.04 24.83 15.03
C PRO A 141 15.38 24.75 16.41
N ASP A 142 14.15 25.24 16.54
CA ASP A 142 13.37 25.25 17.80
C ASP A 142 12.39 24.07 17.89
N PHE A 143 12.64 22.98 17.15
CA PHE A 143 11.78 21.81 17.19
C PHE A 143 11.66 21.25 18.59
N ALA A 144 10.41 20.96 18.99
CA ALA A 144 10.09 20.24 20.19
C ALA A 144 9.13 19.10 19.85
N ILE A 145 9.32 17.95 20.48
CA ILE A 145 8.44 16.81 20.26
C ILE A 145 7.02 17.17 20.71
N PRO A 146 5.98 16.95 19.89
CA PRO A 146 4.60 17.23 20.29
C PRO A 146 4.23 16.52 21.59
N ALA A 147 3.51 17.22 22.48
CA ALA A 147 3.11 16.63 23.75
C ALA A 147 2.19 15.42 23.53
N GLY A 148 2.52 14.30 24.19
CA GLY A 148 1.73 13.07 24.05
C GLY A 148 1.81 12.44 22.67
N TYR A 149 2.84 12.76 21.88
CA TYR A 149 3.02 12.15 20.56
C TYR A 149 2.96 10.63 20.64
N CYS A 150 2.10 10.03 19.85
CA CYS A 150 1.93 8.59 19.79
C CYS A 150 1.46 8.17 18.39
N ALA A 151 1.86 6.98 17.97
CA ALA A 151 1.37 6.33 16.78
C ALA A 151 1.43 4.82 16.96
N ASP A 152 0.42 4.13 16.48
CA ASP A 152 0.40 2.68 16.38
C ASP A 152 0.28 2.27 14.93
N TYR A 153 1.20 1.45 14.50
CA TYR A 153 1.13 0.77 13.22
C TYR A 153 1.03 -0.73 13.49
N THR A 154 -0.19 -1.14 13.80
CA THR A 154 -0.52 -2.53 14.08
C THR A 154 -1.69 -2.94 13.20
N ARG A 155 -1.81 -4.24 12.93
CA ARG A 155 -2.94 -4.81 12.21
C ARG A 155 -4.27 -4.40 12.83
N GLU A 156 -4.38 -4.47 14.14
CA GLU A 156 -5.57 -4.09 14.87
C GLU A 156 -5.91 -2.61 14.71
N ALA A 157 -4.90 -1.74 14.79
CA ALA A 157 -5.09 -0.30 14.62
C ALA A 157 -5.55 0.05 13.19
N ILE A 158 -4.94 -0.58 12.18
CA ILE A 158 -5.32 -0.39 10.77
C ILE A 158 -6.75 -0.87 10.53
N ARG A 159 -7.12 -2.07 11.03
CA ARG A 159 -8.47 -2.62 10.90
C ARG A 159 -9.52 -1.84 11.69
N ALA A 160 -9.14 -1.24 12.80
CA ALA A 160 -10.03 -0.41 13.62
C ALA A 160 -10.19 1.03 13.10
N CYS A 161 -9.43 1.41 12.08
CA CYS A 161 -9.55 2.73 11.47
C CYS A 161 -10.97 2.91 10.92
N PRO A 162 -11.71 3.94 11.36
CA PRO A 162 -13.06 4.14 10.88
C PRO A 162 -13.08 4.44 9.39
N LEU A 163 -14.12 3.95 8.72
CA LEU A 163 -14.34 4.27 7.32
C LEU A 163 -14.59 5.78 7.17
N PRO A 164 -13.78 6.51 6.40
CA PRO A 164 -13.99 7.94 6.22
C PRO A 164 -15.33 8.22 5.52
N GLU A 165 -16.10 9.15 6.05
CA GLU A 165 -17.32 9.59 5.42
C GLU A 165 -17.01 10.51 4.22
N VAL A 166 -17.44 10.11 3.05
CA VAL A 166 -17.35 10.91 1.82
C VAL A 166 -18.73 11.03 1.21
N SER A 167 -19.18 12.24 0.96
CA SER A 167 -20.47 12.49 0.30
C SER A 167 -20.36 12.35 -1.22
N GLY A 168 -21.44 11.92 -1.86
CA GLY A 168 -21.50 11.76 -3.32
C GLY A 168 -20.70 10.54 -3.81
N THR A 169 -20.18 10.66 -5.01
CA THR A 169 -19.34 9.63 -5.64
C THR A 169 -17.98 9.57 -4.96
N ALA A 170 -17.57 8.39 -4.54
CA ALA A 170 -16.35 8.19 -3.75
C ALA A 170 -15.53 7.00 -4.23
N LEU A 171 -14.21 7.14 -4.12
CA LEU A 171 -13.21 6.09 -4.28
C LEU A 171 -12.59 5.77 -2.92
N TYR A 172 -12.60 4.50 -2.55
CA TYR A 172 -11.93 3.97 -1.36
C TYR A 172 -10.79 3.06 -1.79
N MET A 173 -9.56 3.41 -1.44
CA MET A 173 -8.39 2.54 -1.56
C MET A 173 -8.23 1.80 -0.23
N LEU A 174 -8.39 0.47 -0.26
CA LEU A 174 -8.40 -0.35 0.94
C LEU A 174 -6.98 -0.50 1.50
N PRO A 175 -6.84 -0.56 2.84
CA PRO A 175 -5.54 -0.68 3.48
C PRO A 175 -4.98 -2.09 3.36
N ILE A 176 -3.66 -2.20 3.51
CA ILE A 176 -2.97 -3.46 3.77
C ILE A 176 -3.22 -3.82 5.23
N THR A 177 -4.04 -4.84 5.49
CA THR A 177 -4.36 -5.28 6.86
C THR A 177 -3.50 -6.43 7.34
N GLU A 178 -2.77 -7.08 6.42
CA GLU A 178 -1.79 -8.12 6.72
C GLU A 178 -0.38 -7.57 6.51
N LEU A 179 0.28 -7.17 7.57
CA LEU A 179 1.58 -6.49 7.53
C LEU A 179 2.75 -7.37 7.03
N LEU A 180 2.51 -8.68 6.85
CA LEU A 180 3.44 -9.55 6.11
C LEU A 180 3.38 -9.32 4.60
N THR A 181 2.26 -8.80 4.08
CA THR A 181 2.14 -8.46 2.67
C THR A 181 2.68 -7.06 2.43
N LEU A 182 3.35 -6.88 1.32
CA LEU A 182 3.97 -5.60 0.99
C LEU A 182 3.07 -4.74 0.09
N ASN A 183 2.12 -5.37 -0.57
CA ASN A 183 1.27 -4.76 -1.60
C ASN A 183 -0.05 -5.51 -1.74
N ILE A 184 -1.09 -4.79 -2.09
CA ILE A 184 -2.38 -5.30 -2.53
C ILE A 184 -2.96 -4.34 -3.57
N MET A 185 -3.83 -4.82 -4.44
CA MET A 185 -4.65 -3.98 -5.30
C MET A 185 -6.11 -4.14 -4.91
N SER A 186 -6.68 -3.13 -4.26
CA SER A 186 -8.06 -3.20 -3.79
C SER A 186 -8.70 -1.81 -3.70
N PHE A 187 -9.71 -1.57 -4.55
CA PHE A 187 -10.51 -0.36 -4.53
C PHE A 187 -11.99 -0.67 -4.50
N VAL A 188 -12.74 0.15 -3.78
CA VAL A 188 -14.20 0.19 -3.82
C VAL A 188 -14.64 1.57 -4.27
N LEU A 189 -15.51 1.61 -5.26
CA LEU A 189 -16.17 2.81 -5.72
C LEU A 189 -17.64 2.78 -5.27
N ARG A 190 -18.13 3.92 -4.82
CA ARG A 190 -19.53 4.10 -4.45
C ARG A 190 -20.12 5.23 -5.29
N THR A 191 -21.23 4.97 -5.99
CA THR A 191 -21.97 5.96 -6.74
C THR A 191 -22.80 6.88 -5.81
N ARG A 192 -23.34 7.96 -6.36
CA ARG A 192 -24.28 8.85 -5.64
C ARG A 192 -25.51 8.10 -5.13
N SER A 193 -25.95 7.08 -5.84
CA SER A 193 -27.09 6.25 -5.45
C SER A 193 -26.74 5.17 -4.43
N GLY A 194 -25.45 4.96 -4.13
CA GLY A 194 -24.95 3.94 -3.22
C GLY A 194 -24.59 2.61 -3.89
N LYS A 195 -24.62 2.50 -5.23
CA LYS A 195 -24.15 1.29 -5.92
C LYS A 195 -22.64 1.14 -5.77
N LEU A 196 -22.18 -0.11 -5.72
CA LEU A 196 -20.79 -0.46 -5.48
C LEU A 196 -20.15 -1.06 -6.72
N VAL A 197 -18.89 -0.66 -6.96
CA VAL A 197 -18.00 -1.26 -7.96
C VAL A 197 -16.68 -1.60 -7.26
N VAL A 198 -16.12 -2.77 -7.54
CA VAL A 198 -14.84 -3.22 -6.98
C VAL A 198 -13.80 -3.33 -8.09
N VAL A 199 -12.58 -2.85 -7.84
CA VAL A 199 -11.41 -3.11 -8.70
C VAL A 199 -10.46 -4.01 -7.93
N ASP A 200 -10.21 -5.19 -8.49
CA ASP A 200 -9.41 -6.29 -7.96
C ASP A 200 -9.93 -6.86 -6.63
N GLY A 201 -9.56 -6.34 -5.49
CA GLY A 201 -10.05 -6.77 -4.18
C GLY A 201 -8.96 -7.23 -3.22
N GLY A 202 -7.75 -7.50 -3.71
CA GLY A 202 -6.60 -7.84 -2.87
C GLY A 202 -6.39 -9.33 -2.65
N ARG A 203 -5.62 -9.65 -1.61
CA ARG A 203 -5.26 -11.02 -1.20
C ARG A 203 -6.39 -11.70 -0.43
N ALA A 204 -6.31 -13.02 -0.29
CA ALA A 204 -7.28 -13.80 0.48
C ALA A 204 -7.41 -13.33 1.94
N GLN A 205 -6.31 -12.89 2.55
CA GLN A 205 -6.27 -12.41 3.93
C GLN A 205 -7.05 -11.09 4.13
N GLU A 206 -7.26 -10.34 3.05
CA GLU A 206 -7.97 -9.05 3.07
C GLU A 206 -9.49 -9.20 2.87
N THR A 207 -9.97 -10.42 2.58
CA THR A 207 -11.38 -10.70 2.24
C THR A 207 -12.35 -10.19 3.30
N GLU A 208 -12.09 -10.44 4.59
CA GLU A 208 -12.98 -9.99 5.67
C GLU A 208 -13.06 -8.46 5.76
N TYR A 209 -11.92 -7.77 5.55
CA TYR A 209 -11.89 -6.31 5.55
C TYR A 209 -12.66 -5.74 4.35
N LEU A 210 -12.45 -6.32 3.16
CA LEU A 210 -13.22 -5.94 1.96
C LEU A 210 -14.73 -6.14 2.17
N LEU A 211 -15.17 -7.30 2.67
CA LEU A 211 -16.59 -7.56 2.92
C LEU A 211 -17.18 -6.62 3.96
N SER A 212 -16.44 -6.30 5.03
CA SER A 212 -16.90 -5.34 6.04
C SER A 212 -17.02 -3.92 5.46
N THR A 213 -16.10 -3.53 4.57
CA THR A 213 -16.13 -2.25 3.85
C THR A 213 -17.34 -2.18 2.89
N LEU A 214 -17.56 -3.24 2.10
CA LEU A 214 -18.73 -3.31 1.20
C LEU A 214 -20.02 -3.20 1.99
N ARG A 215 -20.13 -3.90 3.14
CA ARG A 215 -21.31 -3.82 4.02
C ARG A 215 -21.52 -2.40 4.56
N ALA A 216 -20.46 -1.74 5.00
CA ALA A 216 -20.54 -0.38 5.54
C ALA A 216 -20.91 0.67 4.48
N LEU A 217 -20.56 0.43 3.22
CA LEU A 217 -20.85 1.33 2.09
C LEU A 217 -22.18 1.02 1.41
N SER A 218 -22.71 -0.19 1.61
CA SER A 218 -23.97 -0.62 0.98
C SER A 218 -25.18 0.12 1.54
N PRO A 219 -26.15 0.49 0.69
CA PRO A 219 -27.44 0.99 1.14
C PRO A 219 -28.24 -0.05 1.94
N ASP A 220 -28.02 -1.34 1.66
CA ASP A 220 -28.57 -2.48 2.38
C ASP A 220 -27.44 -3.36 2.91
N PRO A 221 -27.07 -3.23 4.20
CA PRO A 221 -25.99 -3.99 4.79
C PRO A 221 -26.27 -5.49 4.92
N ASP A 222 -27.54 -5.89 4.91
CA ASP A 222 -27.94 -7.29 5.02
C ASP A 222 -27.97 -7.99 3.65
N HIS A 223 -28.02 -7.21 2.57
CA HIS A 223 -28.01 -7.72 1.20
C HIS A 223 -27.11 -6.85 0.32
N ILE A 224 -25.83 -7.16 0.34
CA ILE A 224 -24.81 -6.38 -0.39
C ILE A 224 -24.89 -6.72 -1.88
N ARG A 225 -24.95 -5.68 -2.73
CA ARG A 225 -24.88 -5.83 -4.17
C ARG A 225 -23.69 -5.08 -4.74
N VAL A 226 -22.85 -5.79 -5.47
CA VAL A 226 -21.74 -5.25 -6.27
C VAL A 226 -22.17 -5.27 -7.73
N GLU A 227 -22.37 -4.09 -8.33
CA GLU A 227 -22.84 -3.97 -9.70
C GLU A 227 -21.78 -4.41 -10.73
N ALA A 228 -20.50 -4.12 -10.44
CA ALA A 228 -19.42 -4.53 -11.30
C ALA A 228 -18.17 -4.88 -10.47
N TRP A 229 -17.52 -5.97 -10.84
CA TRP A 229 -16.21 -6.37 -10.28
C TRP A 229 -15.20 -6.47 -11.42
N LEU A 230 -14.15 -5.64 -11.36
CA LEU A 230 -13.12 -5.56 -12.37
C LEU A 230 -11.89 -6.32 -11.89
N ILE A 231 -11.45 -7.32 -12.66
CA ILE A 231 -10.19 -8.04 -12.41
C ILE A 231 -9.20 -7.62 -13.46
N THR A 232 -8.06 -7.09 -13.02
CA THR A 232 -7.06 -6.54 -13.92
C THR A 232 -6.13 -7.61 -14.50
N HIS A 233 -5.59 -8.50 -13.67
CA HIS A 233 -4.74 -9.61 -14.11
C HIS A 233 -4.66 -10.73 -13.04
N LEU A 234 -3.86 -11.76 -13.32
CA LEU A 234 -3.87 -13.02 -12.57
C LEU A 234 -2.75 -13.11 -11.51
N HIS A 235 -2.54 -12.04 -10.70
CA HIS A 235 -1.70 -12.12 -9.50
C HIS A 235 -2.53 -12.15 -8.22
N ILE A 236 -2.00 -12.86 -7.21
CA ILE A 236 -2.71 -13.17 -5.97
C ILE A 236 -3.07 -11.96 -5.11
N ASP A 237 -2.39 -10.87 -5.27
CA ASP A 237 -2.63 -9.59 -4.60
C ASP A 237 -3.69 -8.73 -5.31
N HIS A 238 -4.28 -9.25 -6.39
CA HIS A 238 -5.37 -8.63 -7.14
C HIS A 238 -6.67 -9.41 -7.01
N TYR A 239 -6.71 -10.66 -7.41
CA TYR A 239 -7.96 -11.42 -7.55
C TYR A 239 -8.32 -12.32 -6.37
N ARG A 240 -7.39 -12.56 -5.44
CA ARG A 240 -7.53 -13.65 -4.47
C ARG A 240 -8.67 -13.45 -3.48
N ALA A 241 -9.02 -12.22 -3.14
CA ALA A 241 -10.18 -11.95 -2.31
C ALA A 241 -11.49 -12.35 -3.01
N LEU A 242 -11.66 -12.01 -4.30
CA LEU A 242 -12.81 -12.46 -5.08
C LEU A 242 -12.89 -13.98 -5.12
N GLN A 243 -11.79 -14.66 -5.42
CA GLN A 243 -11.76 -16.13 -5.42
C GLN A 243 -12.19 -16.71 -4.06
N THR A 244 -11.71 -16.14 -2.96
CA THR A 244 -12.05 -16.59 -1.61
C THR A 244 -13.56 -16.43 -1.35
N ILE A 245 -14.14 -15.31 -1.77
CA ILE A 245 -15.58 -15.04 -1.69
C ILE A 245 -16.37 -16.07 -2.52
N LEU A 246 -15.95 -16.31 -3.76
CA LEU A 246 -16.66 -17.23 -4.67
C LEU A 246 -16.59 -18.70 -4.22
N LEU A 247 -15.56 -19.08 -3.46
CA LEU A 247 -15.38 -20.42 -2.92
C LEU A 247 -16.05 -20.62 -1.54
N ASP A 248 -16.43 -19.54 -0.87
CA ASP A 248 -17.14 -19.64 0.41
C ASP A 248 -18.63 -19.92 0.18
N GLU A 249 -19.07 -21.13 0.53
CA GLU A 249 -20.46 -21.56 0.39
C GLU A 249 -21.48 -20.67 1.12
N LYS A 250 -21.04 -19.89 2.12
CA LYS A 250 -21.88 -18.97 2.90
C LYS A 250 -21.93 -17.55 2.32
N SER A 251 -20.98 -17.19 1.48
CA SER A 251 -20.87 -15.84 0.91
C SER A 251 -22.04 -15.47 -0.01
N PRO A 252 -22.57 -16.38 -0.86
CA PRO A 252 -23.66 -16.05 -1.78
C PRO A 252 -25.00 -15.67 -1.11
N GLU A 253 -25.19 -16.02 0.17
CA GLU A 253 -26.44 -15.69 0.88
C GLU A 253 -26.59 -14.17 1.13
N HIS A 254 -25.49 -13.42 1.14
CA HIS A 254 -25.47 -12.02 1.53
C HIS A 254 -24.76 -11.09 0.54
N LEU A 255 -24.14 -11.63 -0.51
CA LEU A 255 -23.41 -10.88 -1.52
C LEU A 255 -23.85 -11.29 -2.93
N GLU A 256 -24.45 -10.36 -3.67
CA GLU A 256 -24.76 -10.47 -5.09
C GLU A 256 -23.70 -9.74 -5.91
N ILE A 257 -23.14 -10.40 -6.94
CA ILE A 257 -22.27 -9.79 -7.94
C ILE A 257 -23.01 -9.84 -9.27
N SER A 258 -23.27 -8.67 -9.88
CA SER A 258 -24.02 -8.58 -11.14
C SER A 258 -23.15 -8.91 -12.33
N ASP A 259 -22.04 -8.19 -12.46
CA ASP A 259 -21.14 -8.29 -13.61
C ASP A 259 -19.67 -8.42 -13.16
N VAL A 260 -18.90 -9.26 -13.86
CA VAL A 260 -17.45 -9.39 -13.70
C VAL A 260 -16.78 -9.03 -15.03
N TYR A 261 -15.88 -8.05 -15.00
CA TYR A 261 -15.13 -7.59 -16.17
C TYR A 261 -13.67 -7.98 -16.04
N LEU A 262 -13.13 -8.68 -17.02
CA LEU A 262 -11.75 -9.15 -17.04
C LEU A 262 -11.29 -9.43 -18.47
N ASN A 263 -9.95 -9.56 -18.66
CA ASN A 263 -9.39 -10.20 -19.83
C ASN A 263 -8.23 -11.08 -19.38
N LEU A 264 -8.46 -12.38 -19.32
CA LEU A 264 -7.44 -13.38 -18.98
C LEU A 264 -7.03 -14.11 -20.25
N LEU A 265 -5.75 -14.02 -20.58
CA LEU A 265 -5.18 -14.77 -21.70
C LEU A 265 -5.35 -16.28 -21.51
N ASN A 266 -5.05 -17.09 -22.51
CA ASN A 266 -5.23 -18.54 -22.44
C ASN A 266 -4.19 -19.21 -21.51
N ASP A 267 -4.39 -20.49 -21.22
CA ASP A 267 -3.52 -21.26 -20.33
C ASP A 267 -2.08 -21.36 -20.85
N GLU A 268 -1.92 -21.42 -22.18
CA GLU A 268 -0.60 -21.48 -22.81
C GLU A 268 0.23 -20.23 -22.50
N PHE A 269 -0.40 -19.04 -22.44
CA PHE A 269 0.28 -17.82 -22.01
C PHE A 269 0.92 -18.00 -20.65
N TYR A 270 0.12 -18.35 -19.63
CA TYR A 270 0.59 -18.40 -18.24
C TYR A 270 1.56 -19.55 -17.97
N THR A 271 1.37 -20.69 -18.63
CA THR A 271 2.19 -21.89 -18.36
C THR A 271 3.44 -22.01 -19.22
N THR A 272 3.44 -21.40 -20.41
CA THR A 272 4.47 -21.64 -21.42
C THR A 272 5.08 -20.37 -22.00
N LEU A 273 4.29 -19.41 -22.43
CA LEU A 273 4.76 -18.25 -23.20
C LEU A 273 5.25 -17.11 -22.31
N SER A 274 4.50 -16.74 -21.27
CA SER A 274 4.87 -15.66 -20.35
C SER A 274 6.27 -15.83 -19.79
N ARG A 275 6.99 -14.72 -19.58
CA ARG A 275 8.30 -14.73 -18.89
C ARG A 275 8.19 -15.25 -17.45
N GLU A 276 7.07 -15.01 -16.80
CA GLU A 276 6.70 -15.60 -15.52
C GLU A 276 5.80 -16.79 -15.75
N LYS A 277 6.14 -17.94 -15.16
CA LYS A 277 5.33 -19.15 -15.26
C LYS A 277 4.42 -19.29 -14.06
N LEU A 278 3.12 -19.35 -14.31
CA LEU A 278 2.08 -19.60 -13.31
C LEU A 278 1.42 -20.95 -13.61
N PRO A 279 1.97 -22.07 -13.09
CA PRO A 279 1.45 -23.40 -13.39
C PRO A 279 -0.01 -23.61 -12.93
N ASP A 280 -0.44 -22.89 -11.91
CA ASP A 280 -1.80 -22.98 -11.37
C ASP A 280 -2.80 -22.05 -12.08
N ALA A 281 -2.36 -21.26 -13.07
CA ALA A 281 -3.20 -20.32 -13.79
C ALA A 281 -4.45 -20.96 -14.45
N PRO A 282 -4.38 -22.19 -15.05
CA PRO A 282 -5.57 -22.82 -15.59
C PRO A 282 -6.70 -23.00 -14.55
N GLU A 283 -6.35 -23.40 -13.33
CA GLU A 283 -7.32 -23.53 -12.23
C GLU A 283 -7.86 -22.14 -11.80
N MET A 284 -6.96 -21.15 -11.67
CA MET A 284 -7.34 -19.79 -11.28
C MET A 284 -8.27 -19.14 -12.30
N ARG A 285 -7.98 -19.33 -13.61
CA ARG A 285 -8.85 -18.85 -14.68
C ARG A 285 -10.23 -19.50 -14.62
N HIS A 286 -10.30 -20.80 -14.35
CA HIS A 286 -11.57 -21.51 -14.14
C HIS A 286 -12.40 -20.85 -13.02
N TYR A 287 -11.80 -20.54 -11.87
CA TYR A 287 -12.51 -19.87 -10.78
C TYR A 287 -13.03 -18.48 -11.16
N LEU A 288 -12.31 -17.72 -11.96
CA LEU A 288 -12.70 -16.36 -12.33
C LEU A 288 -13.64 -16.30 -13.54
N LEU A 289 -13.60 -17.28 -14.43
CA LEU A 289 -14.45 -17.31 -15.62
C LEU A 289 -15.77 -18.06 -15.39
N ASP A 290 -15.72 -19.22 -14.74
CA ASP A 290 -16.88 -20.11 -14.68
C ASP A 290 -17.67 -19.97 -13.37
N LEU A 291 -16.98 -19.74 -12.24
CA LEU A 291 -17.64 -19.74 -10.94
C LEU A 291 -18.58 -18.54 -10.75
N PRO A 292 -18.22 -17.30 -11.15
CA PRO A 292 -19.16 -16.18 -11.08
C PRO A 292 -20.43 -16.44 -11.87
N GLN A 293 -20.34 -17.04 -13.05
CA GLN A 293 -21.52 -17.39 -13.87
C GLN A 293 -22.41 -18.41 -13.19
N LYS A 294 -21.84 -19.40 -12.49
CA LYS A 294 -22.62 -20.39 -11.71
C LYS A 294 -23.38 -19.74 -10.56
N LEU A 295 -22.87 -18.63 -10.05
CA LEU A 295 -23.49 -17.84 -8.98
C LEU A 295 -24.42 -16.73 -9.51
N GLY A 296 -24.64 -16.67 -10.82
CA GLY A 296 -25.59 -15.74 -11.46
C GLY A 296 -25.00 -14.45 -11.99
N ALA A 297 -23.69 -14.22 -11.86
CA ALA A 297 -23.03 -13.07 -12.43
C ALA A 297 -22.83 -13.21 -13.95
N THR A 298 -22.82 -12.09 -14.66
CA THR A 298 -22.39 -12.04 -16.08
C THR A 298 -20.90 -11.80 -16.16
N VAL A 299 -20.15 -12.65 -16.86
CA VAL A 299 -18.72 -12.46 -17.09
C VAL A 299 -18.44 -11.88 -18.47
N HIS A 300 -17.75 -10.74 -18.51
CA HIS A 300 -17.40 -10.01 -19.71
C HIS A 300 -15.90 -10.08 -19.97
N THR A 301 -15.50 -10.63 -21.12
CA THR A 301 -14.13 -10.55 -21.61
C THR A 301 -13.96 -9.26 -22.38
N VAL A 302 -13.25 -8.31 -21.77
CA VAL A 302 -13.10 -6.94 -22.31
C VAL A 302 -11.94 -6.83 -23.30
N GLN A 303 -12.03 -5.83 -24.18
CA GLN A 303 -11.02 -5.50 -25.17
C GLN A 303 -10.74 -3.99 -25.20
N ASN A 304 -9.66 -3.62 -25.90
CA ASN A 304 -9.29 -2.21 -26.08
C ASN A 304 -10.46 -1.39 -26.61
N GLY A 305 -10.82 -0.32 -25.89
CA GLY A 305 -11.87 0.61 -26.25
C GLY A 305 -13.26 0.25 -25.72
N ASP A 306 -13.46 -0.93 -25.16
CA ASP A 306 -14.73 -1.30 -24.54
C ASP A 306 -15.10 -0.34 -23.40
N THR A 307 -16.40 -0.11 -23.27
CA THR A 307 -16.96 0.79 -22.24
C THR A 307 -18.18 0.19 -21.58
N PHE A 308 -18.36 0.48 -20.30
CA PHE A 308 -19.61 0.25 -19.58
C PHE A 308 -19.84 1.35 -18.55
N SER A 309 -21.04 1.46 -18.02
CA SER A 309 -21.37 2.48 -17.00
C SER A 309 -22.18 1.89 -15.87
N VAL A 310 -21.94 2.43 -14.67
CA VAL A 310 -22.74 2.23 -13.47
C VAL A 310 -23.11 3.60 -12.95
N ASP A 311 -24.36 4.02 -13.10
CA ASP A 311 -24.84 5.37 -12.82
C ASP A 311 -23.94 6.43 -13.50
N GLU A 312 -23.34 7.34 -12.73
CA GLU A 312 -22.42 8.38 -13.21
C GLU A 312 -21.00 7.89 -13.49
N LEU A 313 -20.67 6.66 -13.19
CA LEU A 313 -19.35 6.07 -13.44
C LEU A 313 -19.30 5.51 -14.86
N THR A 314 -18.44 6.01 -15.71
CA THR A 314 -18.17 5.43 -17.03
C THR A 314 -16.74 4.89 -17.07
N PHE A 315 -16.62 3.58 -17.26
CA PHE A 315 -15.35 2.88 -17.40
C PHE A 315 -15.04 2.67 -18.87
N ARG A 316 -13.76 2.85 -19.22
CA ARG A 316 -13.24 2.56 -20.56
C ARG A 316 -11.94 1.77 -20.44
N VAL A 317 -11.79 0.72 -21.24
CA VAL A 317 -10.55 -0.05 -21.35
C VAL A 317 -9.57 0.72 -22.22
N LEU A 318 -8.47 1.18 -21.65
CA LEU A 318 -7.37 1.80 -22.40
C LEU A 318 -6.39 0.74 -22.91
N HIS A 319 -6.13 -0.31 -22.12
CA HIS A 319 -5.32 -1.45 -22.53
C HIS A 319 -5.96 -2.75 -22.05
N ALA A 320 -6.00 -3.72 -22.95
CA ALA A 320 -6.29 -5.13 -22.66
C ALA A 320 -5.23 -6.01 -23.33
N PRO A 321 -4.79 -7.08 -22.68
CA PRO A 321 -3.74 -7.95 -23.21
C PRO A 321 -4.16 -8.65 -24.49
N ASP A 322 -3.19 -8.87 -25.41
CA ASP A 322 -3.38 -9.57 -26.66
C ASP A 322 -2.33 -10.68 -26.82
N MET A 323 -2.78 -11.88 -27.20
CA MET A 323 -1.92 -13.03 -27.48
C MET A 323 -0.85 -12.75 -28.54
N ALA A 324 -1.06 -11.76 -29.42
CA ALA A 324 -0.06 -11.34 -30.41
C ALA A 324 1.26 -10.88 -29.79
N TYR A 325 1.24 -10.46 -28.52
CA TYR A 325 2.42 -10.00 -27.79
C TYR A 325 2.83 -10.94 -26.64
N ALA A 326 2.25 -12.15 -26.57
CA ALA A 326 2.39 -13.08 -25.44
C ALA A 326 3.85 -13.38 -25.06
N GLU A 327 4.75 -13.57 -26.05
CA GLU A 327 6.16 -13.86 -25.79
C GLU A 327 6.95 -12.67 -25.21
N GLN A 328 6.42 -11.44 -25.32
CA GLN A 328 7.03 -10.22 -24.85
C GLN A 328 6.54 -9.84 -23.44
N MET A 329 5.38 -10.37 -23.05
CA MET A 329 4.70 -10.06 -21.78
C MET A 329 5.10 -11.02 -20.65
N ASN A 330 5.01 -10.51 -19.43
CA ASN A 330 4.83 -11.32 -18.23
C ASN A 330 3.37 -11.18 -17.74
N THR A 331 3.06 -11.75 -16.58
CA THR A 331 1.71 -11.70 -16.03
C THR A 331 1.26 -10.26 -15.71
N ASN A 332 2.18 -9.39 -15.27
CA ASN A 332 1.89 -7.97 -15.02
C ASN A 332 1.53 -7.22 -16.31
N ASP A 333 2.26 -7.44 -17.40
CA ASP A 333 1.94 -6.84 -18.71
C ASP A 333 0.59 -7.32 -19.27
N SER A 334 0.01 -8.41 -18.72
CA SER A 334 -1.36 -8.83 -19.05
C SER A 334 -2.44 -8.07 -18.29
N SER A 335 -2.11 -6.98 -17.64
CA SER A 335 -3.04 -6.10 -16.93
C SER A 335 -4.02 -5.41 -17.87
N VAL A 336 -5.30 -5.36 -17.45
CA VAL A 336 -6.29 -4.46 -18.06
C VAL A 336 -6.16 -3.09 -17.41
N VAL A 337 -5.92 -2.05 -18.21
CA VAL A 337 -5.86 -0.66 -17.76
C VAL A 337 -7.21 0.01 -17.96
N TRP A 338 -7.76 0.55 -16.88
CA TRP A 338 -9.06 1.18 -16.84
C TRP A 338 -8.97 2.70 -16.67
N GLN A 339 -9.68 3.45 -17.51
CA GLN A 339 -10.01 4.83 -17.24
C GLN A 339 -11.44 4.90 -16.72
N LEU A 340 -11.63 5.54 -15.58
CA LEU A 340 -12.93 5.92 -15.03
C LEU A 340 -13.16 7.40 -15.25
N LYS A 341 -14.30 7.76 -15.81
CA LYS A 341 -14.80 9.14 -15.86
C LYS A 341 -16.07 9.24 -15.04
N VAL A 342 -16.14 10.21 -14.15
CA VAL A 342 -17.35 10.53 -13.37
C VAL A 342 -18.08 11.69 -14.03
N ASP A 343 -19.37 11.55 -14.27
CA ASP A 343 -20.18 12.62 -14.87
C ASP A 343 -20.21 13.87 -13.97
N GLY A 344 -19.60 14.96 -14.47
CA GLY A 344 -19.43 16.20 -13.72
C GLY A 344 -18.42 16.09 -12.57
N GLY A 345 -17.53 15.10 -12.61
CA GLY A 345 -16.53 14.84 -11.60
C GLY A 345 -15.15 14.54 -12.18
N LYS A 346 -14.34 13.83 -11.39
CA LYS A 346 -12.94 13.53 -11.68
C LYS A 346 -12.77 12.34 -12.61
N THR A 347 -11.61 12.29 -13.26
CA THR A 347 -11.11 11.15 -14.02
C THR A 347 -10.08 10.39 -13.19
N VAL A 348 -10.22 9.06 -13.11
CA VAL A 348 -9.28 8.17 -12.43
C VAL A 348 -8.68 7.20 -13.44
N LEU A 349 -7.37 7.00 -13.38
CA LEU A 349 -6.66 6.00 -14.18
C LEU A 349 -6.12 4.89 -13.30
N PHE A 350 -6.59 3.67 -13.53
CA PHE A 350 -6.08 2.45 -12.89
C PHE A 350 -5.10 1.79 -13.86
N LEU A 351 -3.80 1.93 -13.60
CA LEU A 351 -2.73 1.34 -14.39
C LEU A 351 -2.54 -0.14 -14.09
N SER A 352 -3.13 -0.63 -12.98
CA SER A 352 -2.87 -1.97 -12.48
C SER A 352 -1.35 -2.23 -12.33
N ASP A 353 -0.86 -3.38 -12.74
CA ASP A 353 0.56 -3.71 -12.72
C ASP A 353 1.22 -3.55 -14.11
N ALA A 354 0.76 -2.55 -14.86
CA ALA A 354 1.33 -2.25 -16.18
C ALA A 354 2.86 -2.21 -16.15
N GLU A 355 3.46 -2.93 -17.09
CA GLU A 355 4.90 -2.94 -17.34
C GLU A 355 5.23 -2.43 -18.76
N PHE A 356 6.33 -2.88 -19.33
CA PHE A 356 6.89 -2.31 -20.56
C PHE A 356 5.97 -2.40 -21.77
N VAL A 357 5.33 -3.56 -21.99
CA VAL A 357 4.48 -3.77 -23.18
C VAL A 357 3.23 -2.90 -23.05
N CYS A 358 2.59 -2.94 -21.89
CA CYS A 358 1.43 -2.13 -21.58
C CYS A 358 1.76 -0.63 -21.65
N ASN A 359 2.86 -0.18 -21.01
CA ASN A 359 3.31 1.22 -21.06
C ASN A 359 3.53 1.73 -22.47
N ASN A 360 4.16 0.92 -23.34
CA ASN A 360 4.39 1.30 -24.73
C ASN A 360 3.11 1.38 -25.54
N ASP A 361 2.17 0.45 -25.33
CA ASP A 361 0.86 0.49 -25.98
C ASP A 361 0.07 1.74 -25.56
N LEU A 362 0.04 2.07 -24.26
CA LEU A 362 -0.61 3.27 -23.76
C LEU A 362 -0.05 4.55 -24.40
N LEU A 363 1.27 4.69 -24.48
CA LEU A 363 1.93 5.86 -25.06
C LEU A 363 1.75 5.97 -26.58
N THR A 364 1.66 4.85 -27.29
CA THR A 364 1.58 4.85 -28.76
C THR A 364 0.15 4.93 -29.26
N ARG A 365 -0.79 4.26 -28.61
CA ARG A 365 -2.17 4.14 -29.07
C ARG A 365 -3.16 5.06 -28.35
N CYS A 366 -2.97 5.33 -27.07
CA CYS A 366 -3.94 6.02 -26.24
C CYS A 366 -3.40 7.28 -25.56
N ARG A 367 -2.28 7.85 -26.02
CA ARG A 367 -1.61 8.98 -25.36
C ARG A 367 -2.56 10.14 -25.03
N ASP A 368 -3.45 10.47 -25.97
CA ASP A 368 -4.40 11.58 -25.82
C ASP A 368 -5.57 11.24 -24.86
N ASP A 369 -5.75 9.98 -24.54
CA ASP A 369 -6.76 9.49 -23.60
C ASP A 369 -6.22 9.33 -22.16
N LEU A 370 -4.89 9.45 -21.96
CA LEU A 370 -4.24 9.24 -20.65
C LEU A 370 -4.54 10.30 -19.59
N PRO A 371 -4.81 11.59 -19.91
CA PRO A 371 -5.01 12.61 -18.88
C PRO A 371 -6.04 12.19 -17.84
N ALA A 372 -5.69 12.32 -16.55
CA ALA A 372 -6.51 11.96 -15.42
C ALA A 372 -6.17 12.83 -14.20
N ASP A 373 -7.15 13.07 -13.32
CA ASP A 373 -6.95 13.82 -12.08
C ASP A 373 -6.25 12.96 -11.01
N ILE A 374 -6.57 11.67 -11.02
CA ILE A 374 -6.08 10.67 -10.06
C ILE A 374 -5.49 9.50 -10.83
N VAL A 375 -4.33 9.02 -10.42
CA VAL A 375 -3.72 7.82 -10.98
C VAL A 375 -3.33 6.82 -9.89
N GLN A 376 -3.67 5.56 -10.07
CA GLN A 376 -3.06 4.48 -9.32
C GLN A 376 -1.68 4.20 -9.93
N ILE A 377 -0.64 4.22 -9.08
CA ILE A 377 0.74 3.98 -9.48
C ILE A 377 0.88 2.55 -10.03
N GLY A 378 1.41 2.45 -11.25
CA GLY A 378 1.59 1.15 -11.92
C GLY A 378 2.50 0.21 -11.13
N HIS A 379 2.10 -1.05 -11.04
CA HIS A 379 2.83 -2.15 -10.42
C HIS A 379 3.40 -1.77 -9.04
N HIS A 380 2.56 -1.20 -8.18
CA HIS A 380 2.91 -0.75 -6.82
C HIS A 380 4.13 0.19 -6.76
N GLY A 381 4.52 0.75 -7.89
CA GLY A 381 5.71 1.59 -8.02
C GLY A 381 6.98 0.85 -8.47
N CYS A 382 6.90 -0.41 -8.88
CA CYS A 382 8.07 -1.21 -9.29
C CYS A 382 8.85 -0.70 -10.51
N GLY A 383 8.47 0.43 -11.11
CA GLY A 383 9.34 1.20 -12.00
C GLY A 383 9.23 0.89 -13.49
N ASN A 384 8.26 0.09 -13.92
CA ASN A 384 8.12 -0.29 -15.33
C ASN A 384 7.21 0.65 -16.14
N VAL A 385 6.44 1.53 -15.46
CA VAL A 385 5.74 2.65 -16.08
C VAL A 385 6.70 3.84 -16.18
N SER A 386 6.86 4.37 -17.37
CA SER A 386 7.87 5.41 -17.63
C SER A 386 7.45 6.78 -17.10
N GLY A 387 8.43 7.63 -16.80
CA GLY A 387 8.19 9.04 -16.49
C GLY A 387 7.52 9.80 -17.65
N GLU A 388 7.63 9.32 -18.90
CA GLU A 388 6.89 9.87 -20.03
C GLU A 388 5.38 9.57 -19.92
N CYS A 389 5.03 8.36 -19.50
CA CYS A 389 3.64 7.97 -19.27
C CYS A 389 3.03 8.81 -18.14
N TYR A 390 3.70 8.93 -16.99
CA TYR A 390 3.20 9.80 -15.91
C TYR A 390 3.07 11.27 -16.31
N ARG A 391 3.98 11.79 -17.14
CA ARG A 391 3.81 13.15 -17.70
C ARG A 391 2.63 13.28 -18.64
N ALA A 392 2.33 12.24 -19.41
CA ALA A 392 1.15 12.24 -20.29
C ALA A 392 -0.15 12.13 -19.50
N ILE A 393 -0.14 11.41 -18.36
CA ILE A 393 -1.28 11.34 -17.43
C ILE A 393 -1.50 12.69 -16.74
N GLY A 394 -0.46 13.32 -16.22
CA GLY A 394 -0.50 14.65 -15.61
C GLY A 394 -1.39 14.73 -14.35
N ALA A 395 -1.50 13.65 -13.59
CA ALA A 395 -2.38 13.58 -12.42
C ALA A 395 -1.94 14.54 -11.29
N GLU A 396 -2.90 14.92 -10.47
CA GLU A 396 -2.69 15.70 -9.24
C GLU A 396 -2.61 14.82 -7.99
N THR A 397 -3.12 13.58 -8.07
CA THR A 397 -3.13 12.62 -6.96
C THR A 397 -2.62 11.26 -7.43
N TYR A 398 -1.72 10.68 -6.64
CA TYR A 398 -1.02 9.42 -6.92
C TYR A 398 -1.31 8.41 -5.81
N LEU A 399 -2.00 7.31 -6.15
CA LEU A 399 -2.42 6.27 -5.21
C LEU A 399 -1.40 5.14 -5.19
N TRP A 400 -0.77 4.93 -4.03
CA TRP A 400 0.21 3.88 -3.81
C TRP A 400 -0.40 2.73 -3.03
N GLN A 401 -0.54 1.59 -3.67
CA GLN A 401 -1.04 0.37 -3.05
C GLN A 401 0.11 -0.52 -2.62
N ALA A 402 0.94 0.03 -1.78
CA ALA A 402 2.13 -0.60 -1.24
C ALA A 402 2.41 -0.10 0.18
N SER A 403 2.95 -0.96 1.02
CA SER A 403 3.38 -0.57 2.37
C SER A 403 4.54 0.44 2.30
N HIS A 404 4.67 1.27 3.33
CA HIS A 404 5.83 2.15 3.47
C HIS A 404 7.14 1.38 3.42
N LYS A 405 7.20 0.18 4.00
CA LYS A 405 8.34 -0.72 3.88
C LYS A 405 8.73 -1.01 2.43
N PHE A 406 7.74 -1.34 1.60
CA PHE A 406 7.96 -1.54 0.17
C PHE A 406 8.44 -0.25 -0.50
N ILE A 407 7.84 0.87 -0.13
CA ILE A 407 8.14 2.20 -0.67
C ILE A 407 9.51 2.70 -0.21
N TYR A 408 9.91 2.45 1.04
CA TYR A 408 11.27 2.72 1.51
C TYR A 408 12.30 1.86 0.79
N SER A 409 11.84 0.76 0.20
CA SER A 409 12.72 -0.18 -0.49
C SER A 409 13.90 -0.62 0.38
N ASP A 410 13.60 -0.99 1.63
CA ASP A 410 14.59 -1.36 2.63
C ASP A 410 14.56 -2.88 2.88
N ARG A 411 15.71 -3.54 2.68
CA ARG A 411 15.90 -4.99 2.94
C ARG A 411 16.45 -5.32 4.32
N GLY A 412 16.58 -4.33 5.20
CA GLY A 412 17.37 -4.45 6.40
C GLY A 412 18.77 -3.84 6.28
N ASP A 413 19.19 -3.47 5.08
CA ASP A 413 20.48 -2.84 4.77
C ASP A 413 20.39 -1.33 4.58
N GLY A 414 19.16 -0.77 4.59
CA GLY A 414 18.89 0.64 4.43
C GLY A 414 18.03 0.98 3.21
N LEU A 415 17.69 2.25 3.10
CA LEU A 415 16.84 2.77 2.03
C LEU A 415 17.37 2.42 0.64
N GLY A 416 16.47 1.97 -0.24
CA GLY A 416 16.78 1.67 -1.62
C GLY A 416 17.45 0.31 -1.86
N THR A 417 17.55 -0.55 -0.84
CA THR A 417 18.25 -1.84 -0.97
C THR A 417 17.34 -2.98 -1.43
N HIS A 418 16.01 -2.82 -1.41
CA HIS A 418 15.05 -3.84 -1.80
C HIS A 418 14.63 -3.77 -3.25
N ASN A 419 13.88 -2.75 -3.63
CA ASN A 419 13.34 -2.58 -4.97
C ASN A 419 13.71 -1.21 -5.53
N THR A 420 14.74 -1.17 -6.38
CA THR A 420 15.23 0.07 -6.98
C THR A 420 14.21 0.70 -7.95
N GLY A 421 13.25 -0.07 -8.46
CA GLY A 421 12.17 0.42 -9.30
C GLY A 421 11.29 1.45 -8.58
N VAL A 422 10.98 1.20 -7.31
CA VAL A 422 10.19 2.13 -6.48
C VAL A 422 10.93 3.46 -6.30
N ILE A 423 12.24 3.41 -6.06
CA ILE A 423 13.09 4.61 -5.97
C ILE A 423 13.09 5.38 -7.29
N HIS A 424 13.19 4.65 -8.42
CA HIS A 424 13.14 5.25 -9.75
C HIS A 424 11.80 5.93 -10.02
N THR A 425 10.67 5.27 -9.73
CA THR A 425 9.34 5.85 -9.90
C THR A 425 9.19 7.15 -9.11
N ARG A 426 9.58 7.16 -7.82
CA ARG A 426 9.56 8.39 -7.01
C ARG A 426 10.44 9.48 -7.58
N ALA A 427 11.68 9.15 -7.98
CA ALA A 427 12.58 10.13 -8.57
C ALA A 427 12.01 10.73 -9.86
N CYS A 428 11.29 9.95 -10.68
CA CYS A 428 10.60 10.48 -11.85
C CYS A 428 9.49 11.47 -11.48
N LEU A 429 8.68 11.15 -10.46
CA LEU A 429 7.61 12.01 -9.99
C LEU A 429 8.15 13.30 -9.33
N ASP A 430 9.20 13.18 -8.51
CA ASP A 430 9.90 14.33 -7.94
C ASP A 430 10.44 15.27 -9.03
N ALA A 431 11.05 14.69 -10.08
CA ALA A 431 11.56 15.47 -11.23
C ALA A 431 10.44 16.17 -12.03
N MET A 432 9.19 15.71 -11.87
CA MET A 432 8.01 16.39 -12.43
C MET A 432 7.46 17.47 -11.49
N GLY A 433 8.03 17.63 -10.30
CA GLY A 433 7.57 18.58 -9.28
C GLY A 433 6.34 18.16 -8.52
N ILE A 434 6.03 16.86 -8.49
CA ILE A 434 4.89 16.33 -7.74
C ILE A 434 5.19 16.43 -6.24
N PRO A 435 4.37 17.12 -5.45
CA PRO A 435 4.65 17.31 -4.03
C PRO A 435 4.35 16.03 -3.23
N PRO A 436 5.03 15.80 -2.08
CA PRO A 436 4.77 14.66 -1.20
C PRO A 436 3.30 14.50 -0.80
N SER A 437 2.57 15.60 -0.64
CA SER A 437 1.15 15.59 -0.28
C SER A 437 0.23 15.04 -1.38
N ALA A 438 0.72 14.91 -2.60
CA ALA A 438 -0.02 14.30 -3.71
C ALA A 438 0.05 12.77 -3.69
N HIS A 439 0.94 12.19 -2.88
CA HIS A 439 1.12 10.74 -2.75
C HIS A 439 0.32 10.21 -1.57
N LEU A 440 -0.64 9.34 -1.85
CA LEU A 440 -1.49 8.71 -0.85
C LEU A 440 -1.18 7.20 -0.77
N TYR A 441 -0.96 6.72 0.43
CA TYR A 441 -0.55 5.35 0.72
C TYR A 441 -1.64 4.62 1.51
N ASN A 442 -1.82 3.33 1.27
CA ASN A 442 -2.88 2.54 1.89
C ASN A 442 -2.43 1.67 3.08
N ASP A 443 -1.21 1.79 3.52
CA ASP A 443 -0.69 0.93 4.59
C ASP A 443 -0.98 1.44 6.02
N ARG A 444 -1.45 2.66 6.17
CA ARG A 444 -1.78 3.26 7.47
C ARG A 444 -3.29 3.41 7.72
N GLY A 445 -4.10 2.86 6.86
CA GLY A 445 -5.55 2.95 6.94
C GLY A 445 -6.18 3.12 5.56
N ILE A 446 -7.50 3.12 5.55
CA ILE A 446 -8.25 3.33 4.32
C ILE A 446 -8.12 4.77 3.83
N VAL A 447 -7.86 4.94 2.54
CA VAL A 447 -7.87 6.24 1.88
C VAL A 447 -9.20 6.43 1.16
N ALA A 448 -9.91 7.51 1.44
CA ALA A 448 -11.16 7.83 0.77
C ALA A 448 -11.09 9.18 0.08
N LEU A 449 -11.51 9.24 -1.17
CA LEU A 449 -11.50 10.43 -2.02
C LEU A 449 -12.89 10.72 -2.58
N SER A 450 -13.30 11.99 -2.53
CA SER A 450 -14.43 12.45 -3.34
C SER A 450 -14.01 12.51 -4.80
N LEU A 451 -14.85 11.95 -5.66
CA LEU A 451 -14.72 12.04 -7.11
C LEU A 451 -15.59 13.13 -7.71
N GLU A 452 -16.25 13.93 -6.89
CA GLU A 452 -16.95 15.14 -7.32
C GLU A 452 -15.94 16.23 -7.73
N SER A 453 -16.33 17.16 -8.61
CA SER A 453 -15.50 18.29 -9.10
C SER A 453 -15.31 19.38 -8.05
#